data_d67c8181fc9f37c7202fc37f967324bb
#
_entry.id   d67c8181fc9f37c7202fc37f967324bb
#
_cell.length_a   1.000
_cell.length_b   1.000
_cell.length_c   1.000
_cell.angle_alpha   90.00
_cell.angle_beta   90.00
_cell.angle_gamma   90.00
#
_symmetry.space_group_name_H-M   'P 1'
#
loop_
_entity.id
_entity.type
_entity.pdbx_description
1 polymer ?
#
loop_
_entity_poly.entity_id
_entity_poly.type
_entity_poly.pdbx_seq_one_letter_code
_entity_poly.pdbx_strand_id
1 'polypeptide(L)'
;KEKYATPRRTKIIDAILNYDIEETIQKETVLITVTLQGYIKRGSLKTVKIQKRGGKGKTGITTRNEDSVVQTLSVNTHTSVLFFSTEGLVYKVKAWKIPEGSASSKGKSLFNILPLKNHQSISSIMPFPENDEDSSKYQIVFATSQGKVRKNSLEDFSSINTSGKIAMKLDNNDKIIGVKIWKDCLLYTSPSPR
;
A
#
# COMPACT_ATOMS: atom_id res chain seq x y z
N LYS A 1 16.07 -56.43 -24.89
CA LYS A 1 15.88 -55.01 -24.53
C LYS A 1 17.22 -54.24 -24.53
N GLU A 2 18.32 -54.80 -24.13
CA GLU A 2 19.63 -54.11 -24.05
C GLU A 2 20.23 -53.73 -25.41
N LYS A 3 19.94 -54.48 -26.47
CA LYS A 3 20.52 -54.28 -27.82
C LYS A 3 19.96 -53.03 -28.56
N TYR A 4 18.87 -52.43 -28.08
CA TYR A 4 18.15 -51.30 -28.74
C TYR A 4 17.82 -50.16 -27.75
N ALA A 5 18.40 -50.20 -26.55
CA ALA A 5 18.16 -49.15 -25.56
C ALA A 5 19.03 -47.93 -25.89
N THR A 6 18.39 -46.86 -26.33
CA THR A 6 19.06 -45.56 -26.43
C THR A 6 18.97 -44.82 -25.12
N PRO A 7 20.06 -44.17 -24.66
CA PRO A 7 20.02 -43.37 -23.44
C PRO A 7 19.02 -42.20 -23.57
N ARG A 8 18.32 -41.90 -22.48
CA ARG A 8 17.34 -40.84 -22.42
C ARG A 8 18.02 -39.48 -22.69
N ARG A 9 17.52 -38.69 -23.63
CA ARG A 9 18.04 -37.37 -23.96
C ARG A 9 17.60 -36.29 -22.93
N THR A 10 16.54 -36.56 -22.15
CA THR A 10 16.03 -35.66 -21.13
C THR A 10 16.55 -36.04 -19.77
N LYS A 11 16.98 -35.04 -19.00
CA LYS A 11 17.31 -35.21 -17.58
C LYS A 11 16.03 -35.02 -16.76
N ILE A 12 15.83 -35.88 -15.78
CA ILE A 12 14.85 -35.65 -14.74
C ILE A 12 15.55 -34.75 -13.72
N ILE A 13 15.02 -33.54 -13.54
CA ILE A 13 15.51 -32.59 -12.55
C ILE A 13 14.40 -32.48 -11.51
N ASP A 14 14.75 -32.49 -10.25
CA ASP A 14 13.83 -32.21 -9.17
C ASP A 14 13.24 -30.82 -9.41
N ALA A 15 11.92 -30.70 -9.33
CA ALA A 15 11.26 -29.42 -9.51
C ALA A 15 11.68 -28.48 -8.38
N ILE A 16 12.38 -27.41 -8.72
CA ILE A 16 12.65 -26.32 -7.78
C ILE A 16 11.31 -25.57 -7.62
N LEU A 17 10.50 -26.02 -6.65
CA LEU A 17 9.19 -25.44 -6.36
C LEU A 17 9.26 -24.08 -5.65
N ASN A 18 10.45 -23.58 -5.35
CA ASN A 18 10.64 -22.27 -4.72
C ASN A 18 10.83 -21.16 -5.76
N TYR A 19 9.84 -20.98 -6.65
CA TYR A 19 9.75 -19.71 -7.37
C TYR A 19 9.19 -18.67 -6.43
N ASP A 20 9.96 -17.62 -6.20
CA ASP A 20 9.40 -16.43 -5.56
C ASP A 20 8.33 -15.86 -6.52
N ILE A 21 7.09 -15.91 -6.07
CA ILE A 21 5.94 -15.40 -6.86
C ILE A 21 6.20 -13.94 -7.28
N GLU A 22 6.94 -13.19 -6.47
CA GLU A 22 7.28 -11.80 -6.75
C GLU A 22 8.13 -11.65 -8.03
N GLU A 23 9.00 -12.62 -8.35
CA GLU A 23 9.84 -12.61 -9.56
C GLU A 23 9.02 -12.78 -10.84
N THR A 24 7.87 -13.46 -10.76
CA THR A 24 6.97 -13.66 -11.92
C THR A 24 6.11 -12.45 -12.24
N ILE A 25 6.03 -11.48 -11.33
CA ILE A 25 5.18 -10.29 -11.47
C ILE A 25 5.92 -9.19 -12.21
N GLN A 26 5.32 -8.66 -13.27
CA GLN A 26 5.90 -7.57 -14.03
C GLN A 26 6.02 -6.29 -13.17
N LYS A 27 7.18 -5.65 -13.26
CA LYS A 27 7.40 -4.34 -12.64
C LYS A 27 6.71 -3.27 -13.47
N GLU A 28 5.58 -2.77 -12.99
CA GLU A 28 4.85 -1.68 -13.64
C GLU A 28 4.34 -0.67 -12.60
N THR A 29 4.13 0.56 -13.06
CA THR A 29 3.51 1.58 -12.22
C THR A 29 2.01 1.38 -12.19
N VAL A 30 1.46 1.28 -10.98
CA VAL A 30 0.05 1.06 -10.71
C VAL A 30 -0.54 2.17 -9.85
N LEU A 31 -1.81 2.40 -10.04
CA LEU A 31 -2.58 3.36 -9.27
C LEU A 31 -3.41 2.61 -8.23
N ILE A 32 -3.14 2.86 -6.95
CA ILE A 32 -3.93 2.33 -5.84
C ILE A 32 -4.93 3.40 -5.44
N THR A 33 -6.20 3.05 -5.41
CA THR A 33 -7.29 3.95 -5.02
C THR A 33 -8.01 3.38 -3.82
N VAL A 34 -8.24 4.22 -2.81
CA VAL A 34 -8.93 3.87 -1.56
C VAL A 34 -10.11 4.79 -1.35
N THR A 35 -11.23 4.22 -0.94
CA THR A 35 -12.47 4.95 -0.67
C THR A 35 -12.72 5.12 0.82
N LEU A 36 -13.59 6.05 1.17
CA LEU A 36 -13.99 6.35 2.55
C LEU A 36 -14.60 5.13 3.25
N GLN A 37 -15.37 4.32 2.52
CA GLN A 37 -15.98 3.09 3.04
C GLN A 37 -14.99 1.92 3.17
N GLY A 38 -13.69 2.14 2.93
CA GLY A 38 -12.66 1.10 3.08
C GLY A 38 -12.59 0.12 1.92
N TYR A 39 -12.97 0.53 0.70
CA TYR A 39 -12.70 -0.24 -0.50
C TYR A 39 -11.37 0.17 -1.11
N ILE A 40 -10.66 -0.81 -1.64
CA ILE A 40 -9.36 -0.61 -2.29
C ILE A 40 -9.32 -1.36 -3.61
N LYS A 41 -8.65 -0.76 -4.58
CA LYS A 41 -8.30 -1.40 -5.85
C LYS A 41 -6.97 -0.92 -6.37
N ARG A 42 -6.39 -1.74 -7.21
CA ARG A 42 -5.22 -1.43 -8.03
C ARG A 42 -5.65 -1.35 -9.50
N GLY A 43 -5.21 -0.31 -10.18
CA GLY A 43 -5.39 -0.16 -11.63
C GLY A 43 -4.06 0.09 -12.32
N SER A 44 -3.89 -0.38 -13.56
CA SER A 44 -2.71 -0.04 -14.35
C SER A 44 -2.75 1.42 -14.77
N LEU A 45 -1.62 2.13 -14.63
CA LEU A 45 -1.52 3.52 -15.06
C LEU A 45 -1.67 3.65 -16.58
N LYS A 46 -1.36 2.60 -17.35
CA LYS A 46 -1.52 2.55 -18.82
C LYS A 46 -2.97 2.73 -19.27
N THR A 47 -3.94 2.42 -18.40
CA THR A 47 -5.37 2.60 -18.70
C THR A 47 -5.85 4.04 -18.51
N VAL A 48 -5.05 4.87 -17.84
CA VAL A 48 -5.33 6.29 -17.61
C VAL A 48 -4.83 7.07 -18.83
N LYS A 49 -5.74 7.44 -19.72
CA LYS A 49 -5.39 8.29 -20.88
C LYS A 49 -5.41 9.75 -20.46
N ILE A 50 -4.37 10.49 -20.91
CA ILE A 50 -4.35 11.95 -20.79
C ILE A 50 -5.53 12.52 -21.57
N GLN A 51 -6.40 13.28 -20.90
CA GLN A 51 -7.53 13.93 -21.53
C GLN A 51 -7.09 15.19 -22.27
N LYS A 52 -7.37 15.25 -23.56
CA LYS A 52 -7.22 16.48 -24.36
C LYS A 52 -8.44 17.39 -24.17
N ARG A 53 -8.30 18.69 -24.45
CA ARG A 53 -9.40 19.67 -24.40
C ARG A 53 -10.65 19.16 -25.13
N GLY A 54 -11.82 19.23 -24.49
CA GLY A 54 -13.11 18.83 -25.07
C GLY A 54 -13.48 17.33 -24.91
N GLY A 55 -12.65 16.50 -24.28
CA GLY A 55 -12.98 15.10 -24.01
C GLY A 55 -13.86 14.96 -22.76
N LYS A 56 -14.77 13.98 -22.74
CA LYS A 56 -15.46 13.55 -21.52
C LYS A 56 -14.46 12.85 -20.59
N GLY A 57 -14.32 13.33 -19.34
CA GLY A 57 -13.48 12.69 -18.33
C GLY A 57 -13.89 11.24 -18.10
N LYS A 58 -12.93 10.41 -17.66
CA LYS A 58 -13.22 9.06 -17.18
C LYS A 58 -13.36 9.08 -15.66
N THR A 59 -14.46 8.51 -15.18
CA THR A 59 -14.67 8.30 -13.74
C THR A 59 -13.66 7.27 -13.24
N GLY A 60 -12.84 7.64 -12.27
CA GLY A 60 -11.81 6.75 -11.69
C GLY A 60 -12.38 5.64 -10.83
N ILE A 61 -13.57 5.84 -10.27
CA ILE A 61 -14.35 4.87 -9.50
C ILE A 61 -15.83 5.18 -9.71
N THR A 62 -16.65 4.15 -9.90
CA THR A 62 -18.10 4.28 -9.78
C THR A 62 -18.47 3.96 -8.34
N THR A 63 -18.70 5.00 -7.55
CA THR A 63 -19.20 4.86 -6.19
C THR A 63 -20.73 4.85 -6.24
N ARG A 64 -21.34 3.86 -5.60
CA ARG A 64 -22.77 3.88 -5.30
C ARG A 64 -22.94 4.52 -3.93
N ASN A 65 -23.85 5.51 -3.83
CA ASN A 65 -24.30 6.11 -2.58
C ASN A 65 -23.18 6.55 -1.63
N GLU A 66 -22.83 7.84 -1.64
CA GLU A 66 -22.03 8.55 -0.63
C GLU A 66 -20.59 8.06 -0.37
N ASP A 67 -20.06 7.13 -1.16
CA ASP A 67 -18.66 6.74 -1.06
C ASP A 67 -17.78 7.67 -1.90
N SER A 68 -16.68 8.15 -1.35
CA SER A 68 -15.76 9.05 -2.02
C SER A 68 -14.34 8.50 -1.99
N VAL A 69 -13.53 8.87 -2.99
CA VAL A 69 -12.10 8.55 -3.00
C VAL A 69 -11.40 9.41 -1.95
N VAL A 70 -10.79 8.74 -0.96
CA VAL A 70 -10.02 9.41 0.10
C VAL A 70 -8.58 9.61 -0.32
N GLN A 71 -7.99 8.58 -0.93
CA GLN A 71 -6.58 8.62 -1.28
C GLN A 71 -6.30 7.84 -2.56
N THR A 72 -5.38 8.38 -3.35
CA THR A 72 -4.84 7.76 -4.55
C THR A 72 -3.32 7.79 -4.49
N LEU A 73 -2.69 6.63 -4.72
CA LEU A 73 -1.25 6.46 -4.69
C LEU A 73 -0.77 5.87 -6.02
N SER A 74 0.29 6.45 -6.57
CA SER A 74 1.01 5.89 -7.72
C SER A 74 2.28 5.21 -7.20
N VAL A 75 2.39 3.90 -7.39
CA VAL A 75 3.50 3.08 -6.88
C VAL A 75 3.88 2.00 -7.90
N ASN A 76 5.07 1.40 -7.72
CA ASN A 76 5.45 0.21 -8.49
C ASN A 76 4.76 -1.03 -7.89
N THR A 77 4.48 -2.05 -8.71
CA THR A 77 3.88 -3.32 -8.27
C THR A 77 4.66 -3.98 -7.13
N HIS A 78 5.98 -3.85 -7.10
CA HIS A 78 6.85 -4.44 -6.08
C HIS A 78 7.02 -3.59 -4.82
N THR A 79 6.56 -2.34 -4.85
CA THR A 79 6.66 -1.44 -3.69
C THR A 79 5.75 -1.94 -2.56
N SER A 80 6.27 -1.95 -1.36
CA SER A 80 5.45 -2.18 -0.16
C SER A 80 4.63 -0.94 0.17
N VAL A 81 3.42 -1.16 0.61
CA VAL A 81 2.49 -0.09 1.03
C VAL A 81 2.17 -0.29 2.51
N LEU A 82 2.31 0.77 3.28
CA LEU A 82 1.96 0.82 4.69
C LEU A 82 0.52 1.31 4.86
N PHE A 83 -0.21 0.61 5.69
CA PHE A 83 -1.60 0.93 6.07
C PHE A 83 -1.65 1.18 7.57
N PHE A 84 -1.97 2.40 7.97
CA PHE A 84 -2.08 2.79 9.37
C PHE A 84 -3.53 2.80 9.79
N SER A 85 -3.85 2.01 10.81
CA SER A 85 -5.20 1.97 11.38
C SER A 85 -5.44 3.11 12.35
N THR A 86 -6.70 3.46 12.56
CA THR A 86 -7.11 4.45 13.56
C THR A 86 -6.77 4.03 15.00
N GLU A 87 -6.55 2.73 15.25
CA GLU A 87 -6.20 2.19 16.57
C GLU A 87 -4.68 2.04 16.81
N GLY A 88 -3.85 2.61 15.95
CA GLY A 88 -2.41 2.61 16.15
C GLY A 88 -1.66 1.38 15.63
N LEU A 89 -2.30 0.51 14.86
CA LEU A 89 -1.66 -0.60 14.19
C LEU A 89 -1.20 -0.21 12.78
N VAL A 90 -0.13 -0.81 12.32
CA VAL A 90 0.37 -0.70 10.95
C VAL A 90 0.47 -2.07 10.30
N TYR A 91 0.08 -2.13 9.04
CA TYR A 91 0.19 -3.31 8.19
C TYR A 91 1.05 -2.97 6.97
N LYS A 92 1.81 -3.95 6.48
CA LYS A 92 2.64 -3.81 5.28
C LYS A 92 2.20 -4.84 4.25
N VAL A 93 1.84 -4.37 3.06
CA VAL A 93 1.38 -5.23 1.97
C VAL A 93 2.07 -4.80 0.68
N LYS A 94 2.58 -5.74 -0.10
CA LYS A 94 3.12 -5.48 -1.44
C LYS A 94 1.99 -5.01 -2.37
N ALA A 95 2.25 -4.01 -3.20
CA ALA A 95 1.23 -3.41 -4.08
C ALA A 95 0.60 -4.44 -5.04
N TRP A 96 1.35 -5.44 -5.48
CA TRP A 96 0.83 -6.51 -6.34
C TRP A 96 -0.21 -7.41 -5.66
N LYS A 97 -0.20 -7.53 -4.33
CA LYS A 97 -1.21 -8.28 -3.56
C LYS A 97 -2.56 -7.58 -3.51
N ILE A 98 -2.58 -6.28 -3.81
CA ILE A 98 -3.83 -5.52 -3.87
C ILE A 98 -4.62 -5.95 -5.11
N PRO A 99 -5.93 -6.27 -4.97
CA PRO A 99 -6.74 -6.75 -6.08
C PRO A 99 -6.81 -5.75 -7.22
N GLU A 100 -6.67 -6.27 -8.44
CA GLU A 100 -6.87 -5.48 -9.65
C GLU A 100 -8.35 -5.18 -9.86
N GLY A 101 -8.62 -3.97 -10.30
CA GLY A 101 -9.97 -3.51 -10.58
C GLY A 101 -10.03 -2.63 -11.81
N SER A 102 -11.08 -2.80 -12.63
CA SER A 102 -11.36 -1.90 -13.75
C SER A 102 -11.61 -0.47 -13.26
N ALA A 103 -11.53 0.52 -14.17
CA ALA A 103 -11.77 1.91 -13.82
C ALA A 103 -13.13 2.13 -13.13
N SER A 104 -14.18 1.44 -13.56
CA SER A 104 -15.53 1.56 -13.01
C SER A 104 -15.82 0.65 -11.81
N SER A 105 -14.92 -0.27 -11.44
CA SER A 105 -15.16 -1.19 -10.33
C SER A 105 -15.04 -0.48 -8.98
N LYS A 106 -15.83 -0.93 -8.00
CA LYS A 106 -15.78 -0.46 -6.60
C LYS A 106 -14.49 -0.91 -5.88
N GLY A 107 -13.85 -2.01 -6.33
CA GLY A 107 -12.73 -2.64 -5.64
C GLY A 107 -13.19 -3.68 -4.62
N LYS A 108 -12.26 -4.11 -3.75
CA LYS A 108 -12.54 -5.05 -2.65
C LYS A 108 -12.36 -4.37 -1.30
N SER A 109 -13.07 -4.86 -0.29
CA SER A 109 -12.95 -4.36 1.07
C SER A 109 -11.54 -4.60 1.62
N LEU A 110 -11.01 -3.63 2.35
CA LEU A 110 -9.74 -3.73 3.08
C LEU A 110 -9.72 -4.87 4.10
N PHE A 111 -10.87 -5.24 4.67
CA PHE A 111 -11.00 -6.39 5.57
C PHE A 111 -10.64 -7.73 4.91
N ASN A 112 -10.72 -7.83 3.58
CA ASN A 112 -10.32 -9.04 2.85
C ASN A 112 -8.80 -9.14 2.63
N ILE A 113 -8.08 -8.04 2.83
CA ILE A 113 -6.64 -7.94 2.54
C ILE A 113 -5.84 -7.82 3.83
N LEU A 114 -6.39 -7.11 4.80
CA LEU A 114 -5.76 -6.82 6.09
C LEU A 114 -6.55 -7.49 7.21
N PRO A 115 -5.89 -8.04 8.24
CA PRO A 115 -6.55 -8.65 9.40
C PRO A 115 -7.09 -7.56 10.35
N LEU A 116 -7.99 -6.73 9.84
CA LEU A 116 -8.61 -5.65 10.60
C LEU A 116 -9.70 -6.19 11.52
N LYS A 117 -9.81 -5.65 12.72
CA LYS A 117 -10.94 -5.91 13.64
C LYS A 117 -12.16 -5.08 13.25
N ASN A 118 -13.35 -5.50 13.66
CA ASN A 118 -14.64 -4.93 13.25
C ASN A 118 -14.82 -3.42 13.48
N HIS A 119 -13.99 -2.79 14.32
CA HIS A 119 -14.07 -1.36 14.62
C HIS A 119 -12.87 -0.57 14.07
N GLN A 120 -11.95 -1.22 13.37
CA GLN A 120 -10.76 -0.58 12.82
C GLN A 120 -11.05 -0.01 11.44
N SER A 121 -10.65 1.22 11.22
CA SER A 121 -10.58 1.85 9.90
C SER A 121 -9.14 2.26 9.60
N ILE A 122 -8.86 2.51 8.33
CA ILE A 122 -7.55 2.98 7.90
C ILE A 122 -7.53 4.50 7.93
N SER A 123 -6.60 5.06 8.67
CA SER A 123 -6.37 6.50 8.79
C SER A 123 -5.53 7.04 7.63
N SER A 124 -4.46 6.33 7.27
CA SER A 124 -3.51 6.79 6.25
C SER A 124 -2.86 5.63 5.53
N ILE A 125 -2.52 5.85 4.26
CA ILE A 125 -1.83 4.88 3.42
C ILE A 125 -0.64 5.57 2.77
N MET A 126 0.51 4.92 2.74
CA MET A 126 1.70 5.47 2.13
C MET A 126 2.63 4.39 1.57
N PRO A 127 3.39 4.69 0.50
CA PRO A 127 4.41 3.78 0.01
C PRO A 127 5.58 3.72 1.00
N PHE A 128 6.18 2.54 1.12
CA PHE A 128 7.42 2.35 1.86
C PHE A 128 8.60 2.46 0.88
N PRO A 129 9.52 3.40 1.05
CA PRO A 129 10.68 3.58 0.18
C PRO A 129 11.73 2.49 0.48
N GLU A 130 11.61 1.34 -0.18
CA GLU A 130 12.52 0.20 0.04
C GLU A 130 13.93 0.41 -0.57
N ASN A 131 14.03 1.26 -1.60
CA ASN A 131 15.25 1.44 -2.39
C ASN A 131 15.97 2.77 -2.12
N ASP A 132 15.60 3.50 -1.07
CA ASP A 132 16.25 4.76 -0.74
C ASP A 132 17.43 4.48 0.20
N GLU A 133 18.66 4.72 -0.27
CA GLU A 133 19.88 4.63 0.55
C GLU A 133 19.80 5.55 1.80
N ASP A 134 18.91 6.52 1.75
CA ASP A 134 18.63 7.49 2.81
C ASP A 134 17.42 7.10 3.69
N SER A 135 17.00 5.85 3.73
CA SER A 135 15.82 5.43 4.52
C SER A 135 15.91 5.81 6.00
N SER A 136 17.13 5.89 6.54
CA SER A 136 17.41 6.37 7.91
C SER A 136 17.05 7.84 8.14
N LYS A 137 17.00 8.65 7.09
CA LYS A 137 16.62 10.07 7.16
C LYS A 137 15.11 10.31 7.15
N TYR A 138 14.34 9.27 6.85
CA TYR A 138 12.89 9.39 6.85
C TYR A 138 12.32 9.06 8.22
N GLN A 139 11.38 9.87 8.61
CA GLN A 139 10.64 9.70 9.85
C GLN A 139 9.13 9.68 9.55
N ILE A 140 8.38 9.02 10.39
CA ILE A 140 6.93 9.00 10.32
C ILE A 140 6.39 9.79 11.50
N VAL A 141 5.55 10.77 11.21
CA VAL A 141 4.88 11.61 12.20
C VAL A 141 3.43 11.19 12.29
N PHE A 142 2.99 10.92 13.50
CA PHE A 142 1.62 10.55 13.86
C PHE A 142 0.95 11.71 14.57
N ALA A 143 -0.32 11.95 14.26
CA ALA A 143 -1.18 12.87 14.99
C ALA A 143 -2.44 12.15 15.46
N THR A 144 -2.87 12.41 16.69
CA THR A 144 -4.05 11.78 17.27
C THR A 144 -5.18 12.76 17.53
N SER A 145 -6.38 12.22 17.74
CA SER A 145 -7.59 13.00 18.01
C SER A 145 -7.52 13.81 19.31
N GLN A 146 -6.70 13.36 20.27
CA GLN A 146 -6.46 14.10 21.53
C GLN A 146 -5.28 15.10 21.44
N GLY A 147 -4.78 15.38 20.23
CA GLY A 147 -3.70 16.35 20.02
C GLY A 147 -2.30 15.82 20.33
N LYS A 148 -2.11 14.52 20.53
CA LYS A 148 -0.80 13.95 20.72
C LYS A 148 -0.09 13.82 19.37
N VAL A 149 1.19 14.15 19.35
CA VAL A 149 2.05 14.00 18.19
C VAL A 149 3.24 13.14 18.57
N ARG A 150 3.56 12.16 17.72
CA ARG A 150 4.71 11.28 17.89
C ARG A 150 5.49 11.15 16.59
N LYS A 151 6.79 10.99 16.72
CA LYS A 151 7.72 10.78 15.62
C LYS A 151 8.47 9.47 15.83
N ASN A 152 8.56 8.64 14.79
CA ASN A 152 9.30 7.38 14.78
C ASN A 152 10.22 7.34 13.55
N SER A 153 11.32 6.58 13.61
CA SER A 153 12.10 6.27 12.43
C SER A 153 11.30 5.40 11.45
N LEU A 154 11.48 5.62 10.16
CA LEU A 154 10.90 4.76 9.13
C LEU A 154 11.44 3.32 9.22
N GLU A 155 12.69 3.15 9.67
CA GLU A 155 13.33 1.86 9.85
C GLU A 155 12.57 0.94 10.83
N ASP A 156 11.90 1.52 11.82
CA ASP A 156 11.05 0.76 12.75
C ASP A 156 9.95 -0.02 12.03
N PHE A 157 9.63 0.36 10.79
CA PHE A 157 8.57 -0.24 9.97
C PHE A 157 9.12 -1.08 8.81
N SER A 158 10.42 -1.37 8.80
CA SER A 158 11.04 -2.25 7.79
C SER A 158 10.51 -3.67 7.86
N SER A 159 10.35 -4.20 9.07
CA SER A 159 9.82 -5.54 9.33
C SER A 159 8.48 -5.44 10.09
N ILE A 160 7.42 -5.89 9.44
CA ILE A 160 6.06 -5.93 9.99
C ILE A 160 5.49 -7.32 9.72
N ASN A 161 5.02 -7.97 10.77
CA ASN A 161 4.36 -9.27 10.68
C ASN A 161 3.00 -9.15 9.96
N THR A 162 2.50 -10.27 9.44
CA THR A 162 1.18 -10.32 8.79
C THR A 162 0.02 -9.90 9.71
N SER A 163 0.16 -10.13 11.01
CA SER A 163 -0.81 -9.68 12.04
C SER A 163 -0.77 -8.18 12.33
N GLY A 164 0.18 -7.45 11.73
CA GLY A 164 0.42 -6.04 11.99
C GLY A 164 1.41 -5.79 13.13
N LYS A 165 1.83 -4.54 13.27
CA LYS A 165 2.73 -4.05 14.32
C LYS A 165 2.09 -2.84 15.00
N ILE A 166 2.31 -2.66 16.28
CA ILE A 166 1.89 -1.46 16.99
C ILE A 166 2.81 -0.31 16.57
N ALA A 167 2.26 0.65 15.84
CA ALA A 167 2.97 1.87 15.43
C ALA A 167 2.94 2.93 16.53
N MET A 168 1.79 3.06 17.19
CA MET A 168 1.60 3.98 18.32
C MET A 168 0.65 3.35 19.33
N LYS A 169 1.07 3.30 20.59
CA LYS A 169 0.18 2.93 21.69
C LYS A 169 -0.70 4.14 22.02
N LEU A 170 -2.00 3.95 21.90
CA LEU A 170 -3.01 4.97 22.15
C LEU A 170 -3.62 4.81 23.54
N ASP A 171 -4.05 5.92 24.13
CA ASP A 171 -4.86 5.90 25.34
C ASP A 171 -6.33 5.62 25.00
N ASN A 172 -7.14 5.40 26.03
CA ASN A 172 -8.57 5.16 25.88
C ASN A 172 -9.23 6.33 25.12
N ASN A 173 -10.03 5.98 24.12
CA ASN A 173 -10.76 6.93 23.24
C ASN A 173 -9.89 7.81 22.34
N ASP A 174 -8.57 7.56 22.25
CA ASP A 174 -7.71 8.25 21.31
C ASP A 174 -7.66 7.48 19.97
N LYS A 175 -7.52 8.20 18.84
CA LYS A 175 -7.43 7.63 17.50
C LYS A 175 -6.39 8.34 16.68
N ILE A 176 -5.68 7.60 15.84
CA ILE A 176 -4.82 8.22 14.83
C ILE A 176 -5.71 8.90 13.78
N ILE A 177 -5.53 10.20 13.60
CA ILE A 177 -6.24 11.01 12.59
C ILE A 177 -5.40 11.28 11.36
N GLY A 178 -4.08 11.17 11.47
CA GLY A 178 -3.18 11.39 10.35
C GLY A 178 -1.79 10.84 10.58
N VAL A 179 -1.18 10.38 9.48
CA VAL A 179 0.21 9.91 9.45
C VAL A 179 0.86 10.48 8.21
N LYS A 180 2.09 11.00 8.35
CA LYS A 180 2.87 11.55 7.23
C LYS A 180 4.33 11.15 7.36
N ILE A 181 4.96 10.89 6.21
CA ILE A 181 6.42 10.78 6.14
C ILE A 181 7.01 12.17 6.17
N TRP A 182 8.04 12.32 6.98
CA TRP A 182 8.81 13.54 7.12
C TRP A 182 10.28 13.26 6.81
N LYS A 183 10.92 14.20 6.11
CA LYS A 183 12.36 14.22 5.83
C LYS A 183 12.93 15.47 6.50
N ASP A 184 14.07 15.35 7.17
CA ASP A 184 14.66 16.39 8.01
C ASP A 184 14.80 17.79 7.39
N CYS A 185 14.64 17.89 6.06
CA CYS A 185 14.83 19.14 5.32
C CYS A 185 13.57 20.03 5.19
N LEU A 186 12.39 19.66 5.74
CA LEU A 186 11.11 20.22 5.33
C LEU A 186 10.26 20.91 6.41
N LEU A 187 10.78 21.12 7.63
CA LEU A 187 10.06 21.92 8.63
C LEU A 187 10.39 23.42 8.47
N TYR A 188 9.70 24.06 7.55
CA TYR A 188 9.55 25.50 7.60
C TYR A 188 8.33 25.80 8.47
N THR A 189 8.56 26.41 9.63
CA THR A 189 7.47 27.07 10.35
C THR A 189 7.05 28.28 9.55
N SER A 190 5.87 28.21 8.93
CA SER A 190 5.24 29.41 8.36
C SER A 190 5.06 30.41 9.49
N PRO A 191 5.53 31.67 9.37
CA PRO A 191 5.21 32.68 10.36
C PRO A 191 3.69 32.82 10.42
N SER A 192 3.15 32.69 11.64
CA SER A 192 1.73 32.93 11.87
C SER A 192 1.36 34.33 11.34
N PRO A 193 0.34 34.47 10.49
CA PRO A 193 -0.14 35.78 10.12
C PRO A 193 -0.61 36.50 11.40
N ARG A 194 -0.01 37.63 11.67
CA ARG A 194 -0.49 38.56 12.72
C ARG A 194 -1.73 39.28 12.25
#